data_55ac9d2a2b6675c75a91d98392437701
#
_entry.id   55ac9d2a2b6675c75a91d98392437701
#
_cell.length_a   1.000
_cell.length_b   1.000
_cell.length_c   1.000
_cell.angle_alpha   90.00
_cell.angle_beta   90.00
_cell.angle_gamma   90.00
#
_symmetry.space_group_name_H-M   'P 1'
#
loop_
_entity.id
_entity.type
_entity.pdbx_description
1 polymer ?
#
loop_
_entity_poly.entity_id
_entity_poly.type
_entity_poly.pdbx_seq_one_letter_code
_entity_poly.pdbx_strand_id
1 'polypeptide(L)'
;MTNAQLPATYTGPGLVDLQVNGYAGIDFNADDGVFNPETFHMIREKMAARGVLVSLPTFITASPQRLEANCRAYARLVENGAELAAAFPLLHIEGPFISAEEGPRGAHPLEHAINPADAPDLMRRLREASGNRLGIVTLAPELPGALDLIAWCRENNIVSACGHCNATAAQIRDAVQAGLVMSTHLGNGSHQTLPRMDNYIQAQLAEDALYASFIADGHHVPFYTLKNFIRAKRFEKTVLVSDAIMAADMGPGTYKLGDFEVVVSETLRCTKAGHAGLAGSALTMDLGVINTALHTDATFEEAWTMASTRPAALVGLDAPAEVTVAVSADGFERVT
;
A
#
# COMPACT_ATOMS: atom_id res chain seq x y z
N MET A 1 -1.36 -29.21 8.92
CA MET A 1 -2.19 -28.01 9.10
C MET A 1 -1.88 -27.52 10.50
N THR A 2 -1.06 -26.48 10.62
CA THR A 2 -0.89 -25.79 11.90
C THR A 2 -2.22 -25.12 12.21
N ASN A 3 -2.93 -25.57 13.26
CA ASN A 3 -4.03 -24.81 13.83
C ASN A 3 -3.40 -23.56 14.46
N ALA A 4 -3.20 -22.52 13.69
CA ALA A 4 -2.82 -21.22 14.23
C ALA A 4 -4.03 -20.75 15.06
N GLN A 5 -3.89 -20.80 16.37
CA GLN A 5 -4.91 -20.31 17.29
C GLN A 5 -4.66 -18.82 17.48
N LEU A 6 -5.66 -17.99 17.15
CA LEU A 6 -5.58 -16.57 17.43
C LEU A 6 -5.53 -16.35 18.94
N PRO A 7 -4.70 -15.44 19.47
CA PRO A 7 -4.74 -15.07 20.87
C PRO A 7 -6.05 -14.34 21.19
N ALA A 8 -6.58 -14.46 22.40
CA ALA A 8 -7.77 -13.69 22.78
C ALA A 8 -7.47 -12.18 22.89
N THR A 9 -6.26 -11.84 23.33
CA THR A 9 -5.75 -10.47 23.40
C THR A 9 -4.28 -10.46 22.97
N TYR A 10 -3.83 -9.33 22.43
CA TYR A 10 -2.42 -9.14 22.09
C TYR A 10 -1.98 -7.70 22.41
N THR A 11 -0.76 -7.57 22.93
CA THR A 11 -0.12 -6.27 23.16
C THR A 11 1.17 -6.21 22.35
N GLY A 12 1.32 -5.18 21.56
CA GLY A 12 2.49 -4.94 20.72
C GLY A 12 2.51 -3.54 20.13
N PRO A 13 3.57 -3.18 19.38
CA PRO A 13 3.63 -1.91 18.69
C PRO A 13 2.45 -1.75 17.74
N GLY A 14 1.87 -0.56 17.68
CA GLY A 14 0.74 -0.27 16.81
C GLY A 14 1.01 -0.61 15.34
N LEU A 15 -0.04 -0.93 14.60
CA LEU A 15 0.06 -1.28 13.19
C LEU A 15 0.41 -0.05 12.35
N VAL A 16 1.10 -0.30 11.23
CA VAL A 16 1.55 0.69 10.24
C VAL A 16 1.10 0.22 8.86
N ASP A 17 0.30 1.02 8.18
CA ASP A 17 -0.17 0.75 6.83
C ASP A 17 0.50 1.67 5.82
N LEU A 18 1.34 1.11 4.95
CA LEU A 18 2.14 1.88 3.99
C LEU A 18 1.37 2.25 2.71
N GLN A 19 0.13 1.77 2.54
CA GLN A 19 -0.63 2.01 1.32
C GLN A 19 -2.13 2.08 1.62
N VAL A 20 -2.67 3.31 1.63
CA VAL A 20 -4.09 3.58 1.90
C VAL A 20 -4.58 4.66 0.93
N ASN A 21 -5.43 4.27 -0.01
CA ASN A 21 -6.00 5.16 -1.02
C ASN A 21 -7.27 5.88 -0.54
N GLY A 22 -7.86 5.36 0.53
CA GLY A 22 -9.06 5.89 1.16
C GLY A 22 -9.50 5.03 2.33
N TYR A 23 -10.39 5.53 3.18
CA TYR A 23 -10.87 4.81 4.36
C TYR A 23 -12.21 5.37 4.84
N ALA A 24 -13.10 4.51 5.36
CA ALA A 24 -14.34 4.89 6.05
C ALA A 24 -15.20 5.91 5.28
N GLY A 25 -15.38 5.70 3.99
CA GLY A 25 -16.18 6.55 3.11
C GLY A 25 -15.41 7.71 2.44
N ILE A 26 -14.13 7.90 2.76
CA ILE A 26 -13.31 9.02 2.25
C ILE A 26 -12.29 8.51 1.25
N ASP A 27 -12.34 9.01 0.02
CA ASP A 27 -11.36 8.76 -1.03
C ASP A 27 -10.27 9.83 -0.99
N PHE A 28 -9.02 9.44 -0.72
CA PHE A 28 -7.87 10.36 -0.66
C PHE A 28 -7.45 10.88 -2.04
N ASN A 29 -7.94 10.26 -3.10
CA ASN A 29 -7.68 10.66 -4.48
C ASN A 29 -8.80 11.54 -5.08
N ALA A 30 -9.85 11.83 -4.30
CA ALA A 30 -10.86 12.83 -4.62
C ALA A 30 -10.24 14.25 -4.71
N ASP A 31 -11.02 15.30 -4.66
CA ASP A 31 -10.47 16.67 -4.65
C ASP A 31 -9.72 16.97 -3.33
N ASP A 32 -8.93 18.03 -3.32
CA ASP A 32 -8.10 18.42 -2.17
C ASP A 32 -8.90 18.85 -0.92
N GLY A 33 -10.20 19.03 -1.05
CA GLY A 33 -11.11 19.38 0.06
C GLY A 33 -11.29 18.26 1.09
N VAL A 34 -10.95 17.00 0.75
CA VAL A 34 -11.00 15.88 1.69
C VAL A 34 -9.94 16.00 2.80
N PHE A 35 -8.82 16.72 2.54
CA PHE A 35 -7.72 16.91 3.48
C PHE A 35 -8.03 18.02 4.49
N ASN A 36 -8.97 17.77 5.39
CA ASN A 36 -9.31 18.64 6.48
C ASN A 36 -9.20 17.93 7.85
N PRO A 37 -8.95 18.66 8.95
CA PRO A 37 -8.69 18.05 10.26
C PRO A 37 -9.84 17.18 10.78
N GLU A 38 -11.09 17.58 10.61
CA GLU A 38 -12.25 16.84 11.11
C GLU A 38 -12.33 15.45 10.48
N THR A 39 -12.23 15.38 9.15
CA THR A 39 -12.21 14.14 8.38
C THR A 39 -11.06 13.22 8.81
N PHE A 40 -9.84 13.77 8.93
CA PHE A 40 -8.66 12.96 9.24
C PHE A 40 -8.56 12.56 10.71
N HIS A 41 -9.14 13.32 11.64
CA HIS A 41 -9.31 12.87 13.03
C HIS A 41 -10.27 11.67 13.10
N MET A 42 -11.41 11.73 12.39
CA MET A 42 -12.34 10.59 12.31
C MET A 42 -11.67 9.34 11.74
N ILE A 43 -10.91 9.47 10.64
CA ILE A 43 -10.17 8.35 10.04
C ILE A 43 -9.15 7.77 11.02
N ARG A 44 -8.35 8.63 11.66
CA ARG A 44 -7.36 8.24 12.68
C ARG A 44 -8.01 7.43 13.81
N GLU A 45 -9.14 7.92 14.34
CA GLU A 45 -9.85 7.24 15.43
C GLU A 45 -10.35 5.85 15.02
N LYS A 46 -10.94 5.74 13.83
CA LYS A 46 -11.40 4.46 13.28
C LYS A 46 -10.26 3.48 13.05
N MET A 47 -9.15 3.94 12.48
CA MET A 47 -7.95 3.12 12.30
C MET A 47 -7.35 2.70 13.66
N ALA A 48 -7.26 3.63 14.62
CA ALA A 48 -6.72 3.37 15.95
C ALA A 48 -7.58 2.37 16.74
N ALA A 49 -8.90 2.35 16.54
CA ALA A 49 -9.79 1.35 17.13
C ALA A 49 -9.45 -0.08 16.69
N ARG A 50 -8.85 -0.22 15.49
CA ARG A 50 -8.35 -1.48 14.92
C ARG A 50 -6.85 -1.69 15.13
N GLY A 51 -6.20 -0.90 15.98
CA GLY A 51 -4.77 -1.00 16.30
C GLY A 51 -3.83 -0.32 15.30
N VAL A 52 -4.33 0.33 14.24
CA VAL A 52 -3.49 1.05 13.27
C VAL A 52 -3.22 2.45 13.80
N LEU A 53 -1.96 2.74 14.12
CA LEU A 53 -1.55 4.05 14.65
C LEU A 53 -0.88 4.93 13.61
N VAL A 54 -0.34 4.34 12.54
CA VAL A 54 0.33 5.06 11.46
C VAL A 54 -0.19 4.54 10.12
N SER A 55 -0.50 5.45 9.20
CA SER A 55 -0.78 5.11 7.82
C SER A 55 -0.22 6.15 6.85
N LEU A 56 0.12 5.71 5.65
CA LEU A 56 0.58 6.58 4.57
C LEU A 56 -0.57 6.80 3.58
N PRO A 57 -1.19 7.99 3.58
CA PRO A 57 -2.12 8.34 2.50
C PRO A 57 -1.44 8.15 1.14
N THR A 58 -2.13 7.47 0.23
CA THR A 58 -1.58 7.07 -1.06
C THR A 58 -2.29 7.81 -2.17
N PHE A 59 -1.50 8.53 -2.99
CA PHE A 59 -1.99 9.19 -4.19
C PHE A 59 -1.62 8.38 -5.41
N ILE A 60 -2.65 7.92 -6.14
CA ILE A 60 -2.47 7.17 -7.37
C ILE A 60 -2.21 8.09 -8.56
N THR A 61 -1.86 7.52 -9.69
CA THR A 61 -1.65 8.20 -10.97
C THR A 61 -2.74 9.22 -11.26
N ALA A 62 -2.34 10.47 -11.44
CA ALA A 62 -3.20 11.59 -11.83
C ALA A 62 -2.37 12.66 -12.56
N SER A 63 -3.00 13.75 -13.01
CA SER A 63 -2.25 14.86 -13.59
C SER A 63 -1.25 15.45 -12.57
N PRO A 64 -0.08 15.96 -13.03
CA PRO A 64 0.89 16.60 -12.15
C PRO A 64 0.28 17.70 -11.27
N GLN A 65 -0.62 18.50 -11.84
CA GLN A 65 -1.31 19.56 -11.12
C GLN A 65 -2.17 19.03 -9.97
N ARG A 66 -2.88 17.90 -10.22
CA ARG A 66 -3.71 17.26 -9.21
C ARG A 66 -2.85 16.70 -8.08
N LEU A 67 -1.79 15.95 -8.41
CA LEU A 67 -0.86 15.39 -7.43
C LEU A 67 -0.24 16.49 -6.56
N GLU A 68 0.20 17.60 -7.16
CA GLU A 68 0.75 18.74 -6.40
C GLU A 68 -0.30 19.40 -5.49
N ALA A 69 -1.55 19.53 -5.95
CA ALA A 69 -2.64 20.09 -5.14
C ALA A 69 -2.92 19.21 -3.92
N ASN A 70 -3.03 17.90 -4.12
CA ASN A 70 -3.25 16.94 -3.03
C ASN A 70 -2.05 16.90 -2.06
N CYS A 71 -0.82 16.92 -2.55
CA CYS A 71 0.38 17.02 -1.70
C CYS A 71 0.38 18.29 -0.84
N ARG A 72 0.03 19.46 -1.41
CA ARG A 72 -0.09 20.70 -0.63
C ARG A 72 -1.22 20.66 0.39
N ALA A 73 -2.36 20.03 0.07
CA ALA A 73 -3.47 19.87 0.99
C ALA A 73 -3.08 18.98 2.17
N TYR A 74 -2.43 17.85 1.89
CA TYR A 74 -1.87 16.99 2.92
C TYR A 74 -0.83 17.72 3.80
N ALA A 75 0.09 18.48 3.21
CA ALA A 75 1.09 19.23 3.99
C ALA A 75 0.42 20.19 4.99
N ARG A 76 -0.56 20.97 4.53
CA ARG A 76 -1.34 21.85 5.40
C ARG A 76 -2.05 21.10 6.54
N LEU A 77 -2.58 19.90 6.25
CA LEU A 77 -3.26 19.06 7.24
C LEU A 77 -2.31 18.67 8.37
N VAL A 78 -1.14 18.15 8.05
CA VAL A 78 -0.19 17.63 9.05
C VAL A 78 0.63 18.72 9.73
N GLU A 79 0.78 19.90 9.13
CA GLU A 79 1.42 21.06 9.75
C GLU A 79 0.59 21.65 10.90
N ASN A 80 -0.73 21.54 10.82
CA ASN A 80 -1.67 22.12 11.79
C ASN A 80 -2.07 21.19 12.94
N GLY A 81 -1.51 19.98 13.03
CA GLY A 81 -1.89 19.03 14.09
C GLY A 81 -0.81 17.98 14.36
N ALA A 82 -0.19 18.04 15.54
CA ALA A 82 0.84 17.08 15.94
C ALA A 82 0.33 15.62 15.93
N GLU A 83 -0.93 15.41 16.32
CA GLU A 83 -1.55 14.08 16.31
C GLU A 83 -1.76 13.54 14.88
N LEU A 84 -2.18 14.41 13.94
CA LEU A 84 -2.32 14.03 12.54
C LEU A 84 -0.96 13.82 11.89
N ALA A 85 0.04 14.65 12.22
CA ALA A 85 1.41 14.45 11.76
C ALA A 85 2.03 13.13 12.26
N ALA A 86 1.65 12.67 13.44
CA ALA A 86 2.10 11.39 13.98
C ALA A 86 1.36 10.21 13.34
N ALA A 87 0.06 10.35 13.06
CA ALA A 87 -0.75 9.29 12.46
C ALA A 87 -0.52 9.16 10.94
N PHE A 88 -0.22 10.26 10.26
CA PHE A 88 0.00 10.34 8.80
C PHE A 88 1.34 11.04 8.52
N PRO A 89 2.48 10.45 8.91
CA PRO A 89 3.77 11.13 8.91
C PRO A 89 4.35 11.35 7.51
N LEU A 90 4.04 10.46 6.57
CA LEU A 90 4.58 10.40 5.22
C LEU A 90 3.48 10.13 4.19
N LEU A 91 3.76 10.40 2.92
CA LEU A 91 2.93 10.07 1.77
C LEU A 91 3.53 8.90 0.97
N HIS A 92 2.65 8.13 0.34
CA HIS A 92 2.98 7.21 -0.73
C HIS A 92 2.44 7.76 -2.06
N ILE A 93 3.31 7.91 -3.07
CA ILE A 93 2.92 8.28 -4.44
C ILE A 93 3.02 7.03 -5.31
N GLU A 94 1.88 6.55 -5.79
CA GLU A 94 1.77 5.37 -6.66
C GLU A 94 1.58 5.80 -8.12
N GLY A 95 2.67 5.77 -8.86
CA GLY A 95 2.73 6.38 -10.18
C GLY A 95 3.08 7.89 -10.11
N PRO A 96 2.85 8.69 -11.15
CA PRO A 96 2.31 8.33 -12.46
C PRO A 96 3.29 7.58 -13.36
N PHE A 97 4.46 7.23 -12.88
CA PHE A 97 5.54 6.55 -13.59
C PHE A 97 5.33 5.03 -13.59
N ILE A 98 4.22 4.59 -14.18
CA ILE A 98 3.81 3.19 -14.27
C ILE A 98 3.65 2.77 -15.72
N SER A 99 3.65 1.45 -15.99
CA SER A 99 3.42 0.92 -17.32
C SER A 99 2.06 1.37 -17.88
N ALA A 100 2.03 1.78 -19.14
CA ALA A 100 0.80 2.08 -19.86
C ALA A 100 0.07 0.82 -20.36
N GLU A 101 0.72 -0.36 -20.26
CA GLU A 101 0.17 -1.62 -20.77
C GLU A 101 -1.06 -2.06 -19.97
N GLU A 102 -2.03 -2.64 -20.67
CA GLU A 102 -3.18 -3.27 -20.03
C GLU A 102 -2.71 -4.46 -19.16
N GLY A 103 -3.26 -4.57 -17.97
CA GLY A 103 -2.81 -5.50 -16.93
C GLY A 103 -1.92 -4.81 -15.92
N PRO A 104 -0.64 -4.51 -16.21
CA PRO A 104 0.23 -3.75 -15.31
C PRO A 104 -0.36 -2.41 -14.87
N ARG A 105 -0.91 -1.65 -15.78
CA ARG A 105 -1.56 -0.36 -15.47
C ARG A 105 -2.69 -0.49 -14.44
N GLY A 106 -3.38 -1.62 -14.41
CA GLY A 106 -4.50 -1.82 -13.48
C GLY A 106 -5.61 -0.79 -13.70
N ALA A 107 -6.10 -0.21 -12.61
CA ALA A 107 -7.16 0.80 -12.61
C ALA A 107 -6.65 2.25 -12.83
N HIS A 108 -5.34 2.46 -12.97
CA HIS A 108 -4.77 3.79 -13.16
C HIS A 108 -5.17 4.40 -14.51
N PRO A 109 -5.47 5.72 -14.58
CA PRO A 109 -5.86 6.39 -15.81
C PRO A 109 -4.70 6.44 -16.82
N LEU A 110 -4.94 5.93 -18.02
CA LEU A 110 -3.93 5.80 -19.08
C LEU A 110 -3.35 7.16 -19.49
N GLU A 111 -4.18 8.18 -19.54
CA GLU A 111 -3.82 9.54 -19.96
C GLU A 111 -2.82 10.23 -19.04
N HIS A 112 -2.61 9.67 -17.85
CA HIS A 112 -1.68 10.19 -16.85
C HIS A 112 -0.48 9.27 -16.59
N ALA A 113 -0.44 8.08 -17.20
CA ALA A 113 0.73 7.21 -17.15
C ALA A 113 1.83 7.76 -18.06
N ILE A 114 2.96 8.17 -17.47
CA ILE A 114 4.06 8.85 -18.15
C ILE A 114 5.40 8.24 -17.76
N ASN A 115 6.47 8.52 -18.54
CA ASN A 115 7.82 8.10 -18.16
C ASN A 115 8.48 9.13 -17.23
N PRO A 116 9.37 8.70 -16.32
CA PRO A 116 10.19 9.62 -15.54
C PRO A 116 10.99 10.61 -16.40
N ALA A 117 11.53 10.18 -17.55
CA ALA A 117 12.27 11.04 -18.46
C ALA A 117 11.44 12.19 -19.04
N ASP A 118 10.11 12.02 -19.16
CA ASP A 118 9.22 13.04 -19.71
C ASP A 118 8.83 14.12 -18.67
N ALA A 119 9.04 13.82 -17.38
CA ALA A 119 8.74 14.72 -16.26
C ALA A 119 9.81 14.61 -15.14
N PRO A 120 11.08 14.88 -15.41
CA PRO A 120 12.20 14.59 -14.52
C PRO A 120 12.13 15.34 -13.17
N ASP A 121 11.47 16.47 -13.12
CA ASP A 121 11.31 17.28 -11.91
C ASP A 121 10.06 16.97 -11.08
N LEU A 122 9.17 16.10 -11.56
CA LEU A 122 7.86 15.92 -10.95
C LEU A 122 7.99 15.44 -9.50
N MET A 123 8.77 14.39 -9.23
CA MET A 123 8.89 13.87 -7.86
C MET A 123 9.55 14.87 -6.91
N ARG A 124 10.49 15.69 -7.38
CA ARG A 124 11.04 16.78 -6.57
C ARG A 124 9.96 17.80 -6.20
N ARG A 125 9.11 18.22 -7.16
CA ARG A 125 7.99 19.14 -6.92
C ARG A 125 6.96 18.55 -5.95
N LEU A 126 6.64 17.24 -6.08
CA LEU A 126 5.71 16.55 -5.16
C LEU A 126 6.30 16.45 -3.74
N ARG A 127 7.60 16.18 -3.62
CA ARG A 127 8.29 16.19 -2.33
C ARG A 127 8.24 17.58 -1.68
N GLU A 128 8.54 18.63 -2.42
CA GLU A 128 8.43 20.02 -1.93
C GLU A 128 6.99 20.36 -1.54
N ALA A 129 6.01 20.02 -2.39
CA ALA A 129 4.59 20.26 -2.16
C ALA A 129 4.04 19.53 -0.92
N SER A 130 4.57 18.35 -0.60
CA SER A 130 4.21 17.55 0.58
C SER A 130 4.91 18.01 1.87
N GLY A 131 5.66 19.11 1.86
CA GLY A 131 6.47 19.53 3.01
C GLY A 131 7.63 18.58 3.31
N ASN A 132 8.24 17.99 2.28
CA ASN A 132 9.30 16.97 2.35
C ASN A 132 8.88 15.66 3.03
N ARG A 133 7.59 15.31 2.99
CA ARG A 133 7.03 14.12 3.61
C ARG A 133 6.75 12.98 2.64
N LEU A 134 7.44 12.95 1.50
CA LEU A 134 7.36 11.83 0.55
C LEU A 134 8.14 10.64 1.11
N GLY A 135 7.44 9.54 1.43
CA GLY A 135 8.02 8.35 2.04
C GLY A 135 8.24 7.22 1.04
N ILE A 136 7.28 6.99 0.14
CA ILE A 136 7.33 5.91 -0.85
C ILE A 136 6.98 6.45 -2.23
N VAL A 137 7.67 5.97 -3.26
CA VAL A 137 7.33 6.15 -4.68
C VAL A 137 7.24 4.78 -5.34
N THR A 138 6.06 4.42 -5.81
CA THR A 138 5.86 3.22 -6.64
C THR A 138 5.98 3.60 -8.11
N LEU A 139 6.80 2.85 -8.83
CA LEU A 139 7.10 3.09 -10.25
C LEU A 139 7.40 1.78 -11.01
N ALA A 140 7.32 1.84 -12.33
CA ALA A 140 7.74 0.78 -13.23
C ALA A 140 9.22 0.97 -13.63
N PRO A 141 10.12 0.06 -13.20
CA PRO A 141 11.56 0.27 -13.36
C PRO A 141 12.05 0.12 -14.81
N GLU A 142 11.25 -0.43 -15.70
CA GLU A 142 11.56 -0.55 -17.14
C GLU A 142 11.40 0.77 -17.92
N LEU A 143 10.77 1.77 -17.32
CA LEU A 143 10.48 3.03 -18.02
C LEU A 143 11.74 3.89 -18.20
N PRO A 144 11.82 4.66 -19.31
CA PRO A 144 12.90 5.63 -19.51
C PRO A 144 13.04 6.62 -18.35
N GLY A 145 14.24 6.74 -17.77
CA GLY A 145 14.54 7.62 -16.64
C GLY A 145 14.21 7.02 -15.25
N ALA A 146 13.69 5.77 -15.20
CA ALA A 146 13.33 5.14 -13.92
C ALA A 146 14.54 4.91 -13.01
N LEU A 147 15.68 4.48 -13.55
CA LEU A 147 16.89 4.24 -12.75
C LEU A 147 17.43 5.52 -12.10
N ASP A 148 17.39 6.66 -12.81
CA ASP A 148 17.80 7.95 -12.26
C ASP A 148 16.85 8.40 -11.13
N LEU A 149 15.53 8.18 -11.31
CA LEU A 149 14.55 8.46 -10.26
C LEU A 149 14.74 7.57 -9.03
N ILE A 150 15.03 6.27 -9.22
CA ILE A 150 15.32 5.33 -8.11
C ILE A 150 16.57 5.79 -7.35
N ALA A 151 17.64 6.19 -8.06
CA ALA A 151 18.84 6.72 -7.45
C ALA A 151 18.56 8.01 -6.65
N TRP A 152 17.76 8.91 -7.22
CA TRP A 152 17.33 10.13 -6.53
C TRP A 152 16.49 9.82 -5.28
N CYS A 153 15.57 8.85 -5.33
CA CYS A 153 14.80 8.41 -4.16
C CYS A 153 15.74 7.95 -3.04
N ARG A 154 16.72 7.10 -3.36
CA ARG A 154 17.73 6.62 -2.39
C ARG A 154 18.50 7.77 -1.74
N GLU A 155 18.96 8.75 -2.53
CA GLU A 155 19.70 9.91 -2.03
C GLU A 155 18.88 10.82 -1.12
N ASN A 156 17.54 10.77 -1.24
CA ASN A 156 16.60 11.57 -0.46
C ASN A 156 15.90 10.78 0.65
N ASN A 157 16.35 9.56 0.96
CA ASN A 157 15.74 8.64 1.94
C ASN A 157 14.26 8.34 1.67
N ILE A 158 13.90 8.23 0.38
CA ILE A 158 12.57 7.84 -0.08
C ILE A 158 12.64 6.37 -0.53
N VAL A 159 11.72 5.55 -0.09
CA VAL A 159 11.60 4.16 -0.53
C VAL A 159 11.07 4.14 -1.96
N SER A 160 11.87 3.64 -2.91
CA SER A 160 11.38 3.32 -4.24
C SER A 160 10.84 1.89 -4.26
N ALA A 161 9.66 1.71 -4.86
CA ALA A 161 8.98 0.43 -4.95
C ALA A 161 8.62 0.09 -6.41
N CYS A 162 8.86 -1.16 -6.80
CA CYS A 162 8.46 -1.69 -8.09
C CYS A 162 6.98 -2.10 -8.05
N GLY A 163 6.16 -1.53 -8.90
CA GLY A 163 4.76 -1.89 -9.07
C GLY A 163 4.21 -1.44 -10.40
N HIS A 164 3.10 -2.01 -10.84
CA HIS A 164 2.44 -1.64 -12.10
C HIS A 164 3.42 -1.67 -13.29
N CYS A 165 4.19 -2.75 -13.41
CA CYS A 165 5.35 -2.84 -14.30
C CYS A 165 5.32 -4.08 -15.19
N ASN A 166 6.09 -4.04 -16.28
CA ASN A 166 6.38 -5.18 -17.16
C ASN A 166 7.91 -5.37 -17.28
N ALA A 167 8.63 -5.21 -16.17
CA ALA A 167 10.08 -5.24 -16.15
C ALA A 167 10.63 -6.66 -16.30
N THR A 168 11.68 -6.84 -17.09
CA THR A 168 12.45 -8.08 -17.14
C THR A 168 13.25 -8.30 -15.85
N ALA A 169 13.67 -9.54 -15.59
CA ALA A 169 14.54 -9.84 -14.46
C ALA A 169 15.86 -9.06 -14.47
N ALA A 170 16.38 -8.69 -15.65
CA ALA A 170 17.57 -7.84 -15.76
C ALA A 170 17.26 -6.40 -15.31
N GLN A 171 16.17 -5.82 -15.78
CA GLN A 171 15.76 -4.47 -15.38
C GLN A 171 15.45 -4.36 -13.89
N ILE A 172 14.86 -5.39 -13.27
CA ILE A 172 14.66 -5.45 -11.81
C ILE A 172 16.00 -5.45 -11.08
N ARG A 173 17.00 -6.24 -11.52
CA ARG A 173 18.33 -6.24 -10.92
C ARG A 173 19.05 -4.89 -11.08
N ASP A 174 18.95 -4.27 -12.26
CA ASP A 174 19.53 -2.94 -12.49
C ASP A 174 18.87 -1.89 -11.57
N ALA A 175 17.55 -1.96 -11.40
CA ALA A 175 16.82 -1.11 -10.47
C ALA A 175 17.25 -1.31 -9.01
N VAL A 176 17.47 -2.56 -8.57
CA VAL A 176 18.00 -2.86 -7.22
C VAL A 176 19.40 -2.26 -7.04
N GLN A 177 20.27 -2.34 -8.04
CA GLN A 177 21.59 -1.71 -8.00
C GLN A 177 21.49 -0.17 -7.91
N ALA A 178 20.50 0.43 -8.58
CA ALA A 178 20.21 1.85 -8.48
C ALA A 178 19.66 2.26 -7.09
N GLY A 179 19.04 1.33 -6.36
CA GLY A 179 18.52 1.57 -5.02
C GLY A 179 17.06 1.20 -4.80
N LEU A 180 16.45 0.41 -5.69
CA LEU A 180 15.09 -0.10 -5.49
C LEU A 180 15.02 -0.96 -4.23
N VAL A 181 13.99 -0.76 -3.38
CA VAL A 181 13.91 -1.34 -2.03
C VAL A 181 12.77 -2.35 -1.90
N MET A 182 11.65 -2.15 -2.61
CA MET A 182 10.41 -2.90 -2.35
C MET A 182 9.68 -3.26 -3.65
N SER A 183 8.84 -4.30 -3.58
CA SER A 183 7.77 -4.58 -4.55
C SER A 183 6.44 -4.17 -3.94
N THR A 184 5.68 -3.33 -4.61
CA THR A 184 4.35 -2.87 -4.21
C THR A 184 3.31 -3.95 -4.50
N HIS A 185 2.48 -4.31 -3.50
CA HIS A 185 1.38 -5.29 -3.57
C HIS A 185 1.64 -6.43 -4.57
N LEU A 186 2.79 -7.10 -4.42
CA LEU A 186 3.34 -8.06 -5.38
C LEU A 186 2.31 -9.11 -5.81
N GLY A 187 2.14 -9.26 -7.12
CA GLY A 187 1.13 -10.11 -7.76
C GLY A 187 -0.06 -9.32 -8.32
N ASN A 188 -0.24 -8.05 -7.89
CA ASN A 188 -1.28 -7.16 -8.39
C ASN A 188 -0.70 -6.16 -9.40
N GLY A 189 -1.56 -5.43 -10.11
CA GLY A 189 -1.09 -4.59 -11.22
C GLY A 189 -0.28 -5.40 -12.23
N SER A 190 -0.82 -6.53 -12.69
CA SER A 190 -0.11 -7.53 -13.51
C SER A 190 -0.97 -8.01 -14.65
N HIS A 191 -0.34 -8.51 -15.73
CA HIS A 191 -1.06 -9.19 -16.80
C HIS A 191 -1.79 -10.44 -16.30
N GLN A 192 -2.99 -10.68 -16.79
CA GLN A 192 -3.73 -11.91 -16.49
C GLN A 192 -3.06 -13.16 -17.09
N THR A 193 -2.33 -12.99 -18.18
CA THR A 193 -1.56 -14.05 -18.83
C THR A 193 -0.10 -13.67 -18.87
N LEU A 194 0.75 -14.48 -18.24
CA LEU A 194 2.19 -14.29 -18.16
C LEU A 194 2.94 -15.50 -18.73
N PRO A 195 4.17 -15.33 -19.22
CA PRO A 195 5.07 -16.44 -19.46
C PRO A 195 5.14 -17.34 -18.23
N ARG A 196 5.03 -18.67 -18.46
CA ARG A 196 4.81 -19.65 -17.38
C ARG A 196 5.81 -19.55 -16.23
N MET A 197 7.09 -19.36 -16.54
CA MET A 197 8.18 -19.41 -15.54
C MET A 197 9.01 -18.12 -15.54
N ASP A 198 9.27 -17.53 -16.69
CA ASP A 198 10.08 -16.31 -16.83
C ASP A 198 9.16 -15.10 -16.89
N ASN A 199 8.88 -14.51 -15.73
CA ASN A 199 8.02 -13.34 -15.61
C ASN A 199 8.44 -12.48 -14.42
N TYR A 200 8.00 -11.23 -14.41
CA TYR A 200 8.38 -10.23 -13.42
C TYR A 200 7.90 -10.55 -11.99
N ILE A 201 6.85 -11.36 -11.80
CA ILE A 201 6.44 -11.78 -10.45
C ILE A 201 7.50 -12.72 -9.88
N GLN A 202 7.93 -13.72 -10.66
CA GLN A 202 8.98 -14.65 -10.24
C GLN A 202 10.32 -13.94 -10.04
N ALA A 203 10.64 -12.98 -10.92
CA ALA A 203 11.87 -12.19 -10.78
C ALA A 203 11.91 -11.35 -9.51
N GLN A 204 10.79 -10.68 -9.16
CA GLN A 204 10.68 -9.93 -7.91
C GLN A 204 10.70 -10.83 -6.67
N LEU A 205 10.05 -12.01 -6.72
CA LEU A 205 10.10 -12.99 -5.63
C LEU A 205 11.52 -13.51 -5.38
N ALA A 206 12.29 -13.71 -6.44
CA ALA A 206 13.66 -14.24 -6.36
C ALA A 206 14.70 -13.20 -5.94
N GLU A 207 14.38 -11.90 -5.96
CA GLU A 207 15.31 -10.83 -5.60
C GLU A 207 15.34 -10.63 -4.08
N ASP A 208 16.33 -11.20 -3.41
CA ASP A 208 16.46 -11.19 -1.93
C ASP A 208 16.65 -9.78 -1.35
N ALA A 209 17.13 -8.82 -2.13
CA ALA A 209 17.31 -7.44 -1.69
C ALA A 209 15.96 -6.74 -1.47
N LEU A 210 14.93 -7.11 -2.25
CA LEU A 210 13.63 -6.46 -2.19
C LEU A 210 12.78 -6.95 -1.02
N TYR A 211 12.16 -6.01 -0.32
CA TYR A 211 10.94 -6.28 0.42
C TYR A 211 9.78 -6.50 -0.54
N ALA A 212 8.72 -7.18 -0.09
CA ALA A 212 7.48 -7.27 -0.84
C ALA A 212 6.29 -6.95 0.05
N SER A 213 5.44 -6.02 -0.38
CA SER A 213 4.16 -5.82 0.27
C SER A 213 3.09 -6.72 -0.34
N PHE A 214 2.12 -7.14 0.48
CA PHE A 214 1.01 -8.02 0.08
C PHE A 214 -0.31 -7.53 0.66
N ILE A 215 -1.36 -7.63 -0.15
CA ILE A 215 -2.76 -7.47 0.26
C ILE A 215 -3.26 -8.85 0.68
N ALA A 216 -3.43 -9.07 1.98
CA ALA A 216 -3.76 -10.38 2.54
C ALA A 216 -5.28 -10.59 2.70
N ASP A 217 -6.08 -10.30 1.68
CA ASP A 217 -7.54 -10.41 1.67
C ASP A 217 -8.07 -11.75 1.09
N GLY A 218 -7.19 -12.56 0.47
CA GLY A 218 -7.55 -13.79 -0.21
C GLY A 218 -8.22 -13.60 -1.59
N HIS A 219 -8.46 -12.35 -2.00
CA HIS A 219 -9.07 -11.99 -3.28
C HIS A 219 -8.04 -11.46 -4.28
N HIS A 220 -7.17 -10.55 -3.85
CA HIS A 220 -6.05 -10.03 -4.64
C HIS A 220 -5.01 -11.12 -4.86
N VAL A 221 -4.65 -11.83 -3.80
CA VAL A 221 -3.77 -12.99 -3.84
C VAL A 221 -4.44 -14.13 -3.08
N PRO A 222 -4.79 -15.25 -3.73
CA PRO A 222 -5.35 -16.42 -3.05
C PRO A 222 -4.44 -16.86 -1.89
N PHE A 223 -4.97 -17.26 -0.76
CA PHE A 223 -4.19 -17.56 0.44
C PHE A 223 -3.09 -18.60 0.24
N TYR A 224 -3.32 -19.62 -0.60
CA TYR A 224 -2.27 -20.60 -0.92
C TYR A 224 -1.12 -19.97 -1.74
N THR A 225 -1.42 -18.97 -2.56
CA THR A 225 -0.41 -18.19 -3.31
C THR A 225 0.33 -17.24 -2.37
N LEU A 226 -0.39 -16.51 -1.50
CA LEU A 226 0.20 -15.66 -0.46
C LEU A 226 1.19 -16.45 0.41
N LYS A 227 0.78 -17.65 0.86
CA LYS A 227 1.64 -18.56 1.61
C LYS A 227 2.94 -18.89 0.86
N ASN A 228 2.85 -19.18 -0.45
CA ASN A 228 4.02 -19.46 -1.27
C ASN A 228 4.90 -18.21 -1.46
N PHE A 229 4.30 -17.04 -1.63
CA PHE A 229 5.01 -15.78 -1.80
C PHE A 229 5.76 -15.39 -0.51
N ILE A 230 5.12 -15.52 0.66
CA ILE A 230 5.78 -15.28 1.96
C ILE A 230 6.94 -16.26 2.18
N ARG A 231 6.78 -17.54 1.82
CA ARG A 231 7.88 -18.52 1.89
C ARG A 231 9.06 -18.13 1.02
N ALA A 232 8.80 -17.67 -0.22
CA ALA A 232 9.84 -17.24 -1.14
C ALA A 232 10.55 -15.98 -0.65
N LYS A 233 9.82 -14.98 -0.15
CA LYS A 233 10.38 -13.71 0.37
C LYS A 233 10.90 -13.84 1.79
N ARG A 234 10.51 -14.86 2.53
CA ARG A 234 10.72 -15.04 3.97
C ARG A 234 9.97 -13.96 4.77
N PHE A 235 9.81 -14.23 6.07
CA PHE A 235 9.09 -13.31 6.96
C PHE A 235 9.80 -11.94 7.06
N GLU A 236 11.12 -11.92 7.07
CA GLU A 236 11.94 -10.71 7.24
C GLU A 236 11.84 -9.71 6.08
N LYS A 237 11.41 -10.17 4.91
CA LYS A 237 11.26 -9.35 3.70
C LYS A 237 9.81 -9.15 3.29
N THR A 238 8.86 -9.54 4.15
CA THR A 238 7.42 -9.40 3.91
C THR A 238 6.85 -8.23 4.70
N VAL A 239 6.03 -7.42 4.05
CA VAL A 239 5.24 -6.33 4.64
C VAL A 239 3.77 -6.54 4.26
N LEU A 240 2.85 -6.32 5.18
CA LEU A 240 1.43 -6.28 4.88
C LEU A 240 1.00 -4.84 4.59
N VAL A 241 0.10 -4.67 3.63
CA VAL A 241 -0.58 -3.42 3.31
C VAL A 241 -2.06 -3.71 3.10
N SER A 242 -2.91 -2.74 3.40
CA SER A 242 -4.33 -2.88 3.08
C SER A 242 -4.62 -2.57 1.62
N ASP A 243 -3.91 -1.61 1.06
CA ASP A 243 -4.23 -0.99 -0.24
C ASP A 243 -5.70 -0.54 -0.29
N ALA A 244 -6.19 -0.11 0.87
CA ALA A 244 -7.59 0.20 1.12
C ALA A 244 -8.06 1.35 0.24
N ILE A 245 -9.26 1.20 -0.32
CA ILE A 245 -10.04 2.30 -0.89
C ILE A 245 -11.06 2.81 0.14
N MET A 246 -11.82 3.83 -0.20
CA MET A 246 -12.82 4.43 0.65
C MET A 246 -13.86 3.45 1.24
N ALA A 247 -14.05 2.29 0.64
CA ALA A 247 -14.99 1.26 1.10
C ALA A 247 -14.48 0.43 2.29
N ALA A 248 -13.20 0.52 2.65
CA ALA A 248 -12.66 -0.14 3.84
C ALA A 248 -13.33 0.41 5.12
N ASP A 249 -13.61 -0.48 6.07
CA ASP A 249 -14.34 -0.20 7.32
C ASP A 249 -15.82 0.25 7.12
N MET A 250 -16.39 0.02 5.92
CA MET A 250 -17.78 0.32 5.62
C MET A 250 -18.69 -0.92 5.64
N GLY A 251 -18.09 -2.12 5.55
CA GLY A 251 -18.81 -3.38 5.44
C GLY A 251 -19.34 -3.67 4.03
N PRO A 252 -20.14 -4.73 3.87
CA PRO A 252 -20.79 -5.09 2.60
C PRO A 252 -21.76 -4.01 2.14
N GLY A 253 -21.76 -3.71 0.83
CA GLY A 253 -22.63 -2.67 0.28
C GLY A 253 -22.17 -2.16 -1.09
N THR A 254 -22.88 -1.15 -1.60
CA THR A 254 -22.53 -0.45 -2.83
C THR A 254 -22.11 0.98 -2.48
N TYR A 255 -20.94 1.38 -2.95
CA TYR A 255 -20.31 2.65 -2.63
C TYR A 255 -19.86 3.38 -3.89
N LYS A 256 -19.86 4.72 -3.86
CA LYS A 256 -19.39 5.53 -4.98
C LYS A 256 -17.89 5.79 -4.84
N LEU A 257 -17.11 5.47 -5.87
CA LEU A 257 -15.68 5.73 -5.97
C LEU A 257 -15.42 6.55 -7.25
N GLY A 258 -15.11 7.82 -7.09
CA GLY A 258 -15.00 8.73 -8.25
C GLY A 258 -16.29 8.74 -9.10
N ASP A 259 -16.16 8.37 -10.37
CA ASP A 259 -17.26 8.36 -11.34
C ASP A 259 -17.98 7.01 -11.48
N PHE A 260 -17.61 6.00 -10.69
CA PHE A 260 -18.23 4.67 -10.76
C PHE A 260 -18.62 4.13 -9.38
N GLU A 261 -19.38 3.05 -9.38
CA GLU A 261 -19.77 2.34 -8.15
C GLU A 261 -18.91 1.10 -7.95
N VAL A 262 -18.57 0.85 -6.69
CA VAL A 262 -17.95 -0.39 -6.23
C VAL A 262 -18.93 -1.16 -5.36
N VAL A 263 -18.91 -2.48 -5.50
CA VAL A 263 -19.72 -3.40 -4.71
C VAL A 263 -18.80 -4.20 -3.82
N VAL A 264 -19.00 -4.12 -2.52
CA VAL A 264 -18.30 -4.92 -1.49
C VAL A 264 -19.22 -6.06 -1.08
N SER A 265 -18.75 -7.29 -1.25
CA SER A 265 -19.47 -8.51 -0.87
C SER A 265 -19.35 -8.81 0.64
N GLU A 266 -20.10 -9.79 1.12
CA GLU A 266 -20.00 -10.32 2.51
C GLU A 266 -18.58 -10.82 2.86
N THR A 267 -17.78 -11.21 1.87
CA THR A 267 -16.38 -11.62 2.05
C THR A 267 -15.38 -10.47 1.84
N LEU A 268 -15.85 -9.24 1.81
CA LEU A 268 -15.08 -8.01 1.55
C LEU A 268 -14.42 -7.97 0.16
N ARG A 269 -14.86 -8.81 -0.79
CA ARG A 269 -14.43 -8.72 -2.18
C ARG A 269 -15.00 -7.46 -2.80
N CYS A 270 -14.13 -6.56 -3.25
CA CYS A 270 -14.50 -5.28 -3.86
C CYS A 270 -14.40 -5.38 -5.38
N THR A 271 -15.50 -5.10 -6.08
CA THR A 271 -15.57 -5.14 -7.56
C THR A 271 -16.26 -3.89 -8.09
N LYS A 272 -15.92 -3.48 -9.32
CA LYS A 272 -16.71 -2.45 -10.01
C LYS A 272 -18.10 -3.01 -10.32
N ALA A 273 -19.14 -2.22 -10.10
CA ALA A 273 -20.51 -2.63 -10.38
C ALA A 273 -20.66 -3.17 -11.81
N GLY A 274 -21.23 -4.37 -11.94
CA GLY A 274 -21.40 -5.05 -13.23
C GLY A 274 -20.13 -5.70 -13.83
N HIS A 275 -19.00 -5.69 -13.13
CA HIS A 275 -17.74 -6.29 -13.57
C HIS A 275 -17.23 -7.34 -12.57
N ALA A 276 -16.54 -8.37 -13.08
CA ALA A 276 -15.96 -9.42 -12.23
C ALA A 276 -14.58 -9.08 -11.67
N GLY A 277 -13.89 -8.08 -12.26
CA GLY A 277 -12.55 -7.65 -11.82
C GLY A 277 -12.58 -6.91 -10.50
N LEU A 278 -11.50 -6.99 -9.73
CA LEU A 278 -11.33 -6.21 -8.51
C LEU A 278 -11.24 -4.71 -8.83
N ALA A 279 -11.72 -3.90 -7.91
CA ALA A 279 -11.71 -2.45 -8.00
C ALA A 279 -11.22 -1.83 -6.68
N GLY A 280 -9.99 -2.19 -6.28
CA GLY A 280 -9.38 -1.83 -5.02
C GLY A 280 -9.69 -2.80 -3.89
N SER A 281 -9.24 -2.51 -2.70
CA SER A 281 -9.35 -3.35 -1.52
C SER A 281 -10.28 -2.73 -0.47
N ALA A 282 -11.15 -3.54 0.11
CA ALA A 282 -11.93 -3.19 1.32
C ALA A 282 -11.30 -3.79 2.60
N LEU A 283 -10.07 -4.32 2.50
CA LEU A 283 -9.33 -4.91 3.62
C LEU A 283 -8.97 -3.84 4.65
N THR A 284 -9.15 -4.16 5.92
CA THR A 284 -8.54 -3.44 7.03
C THR A 284 -7.27 -4.16 7.49
N MET A 285 -6.28 -3.44 8.03
CA MET A 285 -4.96 -4.03 8.34
C MET A 285 -5.03 -5.14 9.38
N ASP A 286 -5.90 -5.03 10.37
CA ASP A 286 -6.16 -6.06 11.38
C ASP A 286 -6.61 -7.40 10.75
N LEU A 287 -7.52 -7.34 9.78
CA LEU A 287 -7.92 -8.52 9.00
C LEU A 287 -6.76 -9.07 8.17
N GLY A 288 -5.90 -8.20 7.64
CA GLY A 288 -4.66 -8.62 6.95
C GLY A 288 -3.73 -9.44 7.85
N VAL A 289 -3.55 -9.02 9.11
CA VAL A 289 -2.78 -9.76 10.13
C VAL A 289 -3.44 -11.11 10.45
N ILE A 290 -4.75 -11.11 10.72
CA ILE A 290 -5.52 -12.33 11.03
C ILE A 290 -5.43 -13.33 9.87
N ASN A 291 -5.71 -12.89 8.65
CA ASN A 291 -5.67 -13.73 7.46
C ASN A 291 -4.28 -14.34 7.24
N THR A 292 -3.23 -13.55 7.43
CA THR A 292 -1.85 -14.03 7.31
C THR A 292 -1.55 -15.11 8.32
N ALA A 293 -1.91 -14.92 9.59
CA ALA A 293 -1.71 -15.90 10.65
C ALA A 293 -2.51 -17.19 10.43
N LEU A 294 -3.76 -17.08 9.96
CA LEU A 294 -4.65 -18.25 9.78
C LEU A 294 -4.32 -19.06 8.52
N HIS A 295 -3.85 -18.42 7.45
CA HIS A 295 -3.77 -19.03 6.12
C HIS A 295 -2.33 -19.23 5.60
N THR A 296 -1.32 -18.80 6.35
CA THR A 296 0.10 -18.99 5.97
C THR A 296 0.86 -19.81 7.02
N ASP A 297 2.19 -19.83 6.94
CA ASP A 297 3.03 -20.45 7.97
C ASP A 297 3.48 -19.45 9.04
N ALA A 298 3.09 -18.18 8.92
CA ALA A 298 3.42 -17.16 9.89
C ALA A 298 2.64 -17.38 11.19
N THR A 299 3.31 -17.21 12.32
CA THR A 299 2.64 -17.05 13.60
C THR A 299 1.88 -15.72 13.64
N PHE A 300 0.99 -15.54 14.61
CA PHE A 300 0.31 -14.26 14.82
C PHE A 300 1.30 -13.11 15.07
N GLU A 301 2.33 -13.36 15.87
CA GLU A 301 3.38 -12.38 16.18
C GLU A 301 4.21 -11.99 14.94
N GLU A 302 4.54 -12.96 14.08
CA GLU A 302 5.21 -12.68 12.80
C GLU A 302 4.32 -11.87 11.86
N ALA A 303 3.03 -12.23 11.74
CA ALA A 303 2.06 -11.47 10.95
C ALA A 303 1.88 -10.04 11.49
N TRP A 304 1.82 -9.88 12.81
CA TRP A 304 1.80 -8.57 13.46
C TRP A 304 3.04 -7.75 13.13
N THR A 305 4.22 -8.36 13.20
CA THR A 305 5.49 -7.70 12.87
C THR A 305 5.55 -7.24 11.41
N MET A 306 4.97 -8.02 10.47
CA MET A 306 4.86 -7.64 9.05
C MET A 306 3.97 -6.42 8.83
N ALA A 307 3.10 -6.07 9.78
CA ALA A 307 2.17 -4.96 9.73
C ALA A 307 2.49 -3.85 10.75
N SER A 308 3.59 -3.91 11.48
CA SER A 308 3.92 -2.95 12.55
C SER A 308 5.36 -2.45 12.46
N THR A 309 6.28 -3.04 13.19
CA THR A 309 7.67 -2.57 13.28
C THR A 309 8.45 -2.67 11.97
N ARG A 310 8.13 -3.65 11.13
CA ARG A 310 8.84 -3.82 9.85
C ARG A 310 8.48 -2.73 8.84
N PRO A 311 7.20 -2.43 8.55
CA PRO A 311 6.87 -1.31 7.68
C PRO A 311 7.34 0.04 8.25
N ALA A 312 7.30 0.27 9.57
CA ALA A 312 7.85 1.47 10.19
C ALA A 312 9.35 1.62 9.87
N ALA A 313 10.15 0.60 10.18
CA ALA A 313 11.59 0.61 9.93
C ALA A 313 11.94 0.78 8.45
N LEU A 314 11.13 0.19 7.54
CA LEU A 314 11.33 0.29 6.10
C LEU A 314 11.27 1.73 5.59
N VAL A 315 10.39 2.55 6.16
CA VAL A 315 10.24 3.97 5.79
C VAL A 315 10.97 4.93 6.75
N GLY A 316 11.84 4.41 7.61
CA GLY A 316 12.67 5.20 8.53
C GLY A 316 11.90 5.81 9.70
N LEU A 317 10.77 5.23 10.08
CA LEU A 317 10.01 5.62 11.27
C LEU A 317 10.39 4.76 12.47
N ASP A 318 10.29 5.33 13.65
CA ASP A 318 10.34 4.57 14.90
C ASP A 318 9.12 3.65 15.02
N ALA A 319 9.25 2.59 15.81
CA ALA A 319 8.11 1.73 16.14
C ALA A 319 7.01 2.57 16.81
N PRO A 320 5.74 2.44 16.39
CA PRO A 320 4.64 3.12 17.05
C PRO A 320 4.51 2.72 18.52
N ALA A 321 3.80 3.54 19.30
CA ALA A 321 3.45 3.19 20.67
C ALA A 321 2.73 1.85 20.75
N GLU A 322 2.85 1.16 21.89
CA GLU A 322 2.16 -0.12 22.11
C GLU A 322 0.64 0.09 22.15
N VAL A 323 -0.07 -0.91 21.62
CA VAL A 323 -1.53 -1.04 21.71
C VAL A 323 -1.86 -2.42 22.25
N THR A 324 -2.94 -2.50 23.03
CA THR A 324 -3.55 -3.76 23.40
C THR A 324 -4.86 -3.90 22.66
N VAL A 325 -5.06 -5.05 22.02
CA VAL A 325 -6.27 -5.34 21.25
C VAL A 325 -6.89 -6.66 21.72
N ALA A 326 -8.22 -6.72 21.77
CA ALA A 326 -8.95 -7.96 21.73
C ALA A 326 -8.95 -8.48 20.29
N VAL A 327 -8.69 -9.77 20.10
CA VAL A 327 -8.54 -10.40 18.79
C VAL A 327 -9.69 -11.36 18.55
N SER A 328 -10.36 -11.19 17.42
CA SER A 328 -11.39 -12.12 16.92
C SER A 328 -11.14 -12.44 15.46
N ALA A 329 -11.92 -13.35 14.88
CA ALA A 329 -11.87 -13.62 13.45
C ALA A 329 -12.40 -12.46 12.59
N ASP A 330 -13.18 -11.57 13.19
CA ASP A 330 -13.83 -10.44 12.53
C ASP A 330 -13.01 -9.13 12.62
N GLY A 331 -11.86 -9.16 13.29
CA GLY A 331 -10.97 -8.02 13.44
C GLY A 331 -10.48 -7.78 14.86
N PHE A 332 -9.83 -6.63 15.04
CA PHE A 332 -9.35 -6.18 16.34
C PHE A 332 -10.28 -5.13 16.94
N GLU A 333 -10.34 -5.14 18.26
CA GLU A 333 -10.94 -4.07 19.06
C GLU A 333 -9.89 -3.61 20.08
N ARG A 334 -9.54 -2.32 20.02
CA ARG A 334 -8.55 -1.76 20.94
C ARG A 334 -9.11 -1.77 22.36
N VAL A 335 -8.35 -2.37 23.27
CA VAL A 335 -8.61 -2.33 24.70
C VAL A 335 -7.97 -1.05 25.24
N THR A 336 -8.76 -0.20 25.85
CA THR A 336 -8.34 1.12 26.39
C THR A 336 -7.40 0.99 27.58
#